data_3ce7000ee8d9edbe59a9b6ed615b026c
#
_entry.id   3ce7000ee8d9edbe59a9b6ed615b026c
#
_cell.length_a   1.000
_cell.length_b   1.000
_cell.length_c   1.000
_cell.angle_alpha   90.00
_cell.angle_beta   90.00
_cell.angle_gamma   90.00
#
_symmetry.space_group_name_H-M   'P 1'
#
loop_
_entity.id
_entity.type
_entity.pdbx_description
1 polymer ?
#
loop_
_entity_poly.entity_id
_entity_poly.type
_entity_poly.pdbx_seq_one_letter_code
_entity_poly.pdbx_strand_id
1 'polypeptide(L)'
;MNALERFSQGMTKVINFEGLDCCFKETNSKFLTECLLKMGFKGKRYAFPNYDSPSSYFVKRWLSKAYDGLNLSVKKDVEVMYLLDQMDTFQQIAKEAEEGEFEFIVLDRFWPSGIYYNSATNSGGIKSRFDSINVMRKRFKLPFPDVFISMENMMPLIIEGINRRTPVEEQDKNESDHSFLEDVYHNFNVWLDDLELYTEFQNHSSILKRIQVYRPTEDPSTNVLKTREELCDEFQKLANEIAIKVIGVKVC
;
A
#
# COMPACT_ATOMS: atom_id res chain seq x y z
N MET A 1 19.54 14.41 15.62
CA MET A 1 19.06 13.86 14.33
C MET A 1 17.56 14.10 14.31
N ASN A 2 17.00 14.56 13.22
CA ASN A 2 15.55 14.78 13.13
C ASN A 2 14.87 13.42 12.82
N ALA A 3 13.66 13.18 13.34
CA ALA A 3 12.93 11.91 13.22
C ALA A 3 12.83 11.38 11.78
N LEU A 4 12.67 12.26 10.79
CA LEU A 4 12.64 11.90 9.36
C LEU A 4 14.01 11.48 8.80
N GLU A 5 15.12 11.93 9.41
CA GLU A 5 16.46 11.56 8.96
C GLU A 5 16.76 10.08 9.19
N ARG A 6 16.10 9.43 10.16
CA ARG A 6 16.24 7.99 10.40
C ARG A 6 15.92 7.17 9.15
N PHE A 7 14.87 7.56 8.43
CA PHE A 7 14.46 6.87 7.20
C PHE A 7 15.43 7.14 6.04
N SER A 8 15.86 8.38 5.86
CA SER A 8 16.83 8.72 4.81
C SER A 8 18.23 8.13 5.04
N GLN A 9 18.59 7.87 6.30
CA GLN A 9 19.83 7.20 6.69
C GLN A 9 19.70 5.67 6.76
N GLY A 10 18.52 5.13 6.46
CA GLY A 10 18.25 3.69 6.46
C GLY A 10 18.28 3.03 7.84
N MET A 11 18.20 3.81 8.93
CA MET A 11 18.15 3.28 10.30
C MET A 11 16.80 2.64 10.64
N THR A 12 15.73 3.12 10.00
CA THR A 12 14.39 2.51 10.07
C THR A 12 13.96 2.14 8.66
N LYS A 13 13.73 0.86 8.42
CA LYS A 13 13.33 0.32 7.10
C LYS A 13 11.84 0.43 6.88
N VAL A 14 11.45 0.78 5.67
CA VAL A 14 10.06 0.92 5.25
C VAL A 14 9.64 -0.28 4.41
N ILE A 15 8.68 -1.05 4.91
CA ILE A 15 8.09 -2.21 4.23
C ILE A 15 6.67 -1.82 3.83
N ASN A 16 6.39 -1.74 2.54
CA ASN A 16 5.11 -1.26 2.02
C ASN A 16 4.33 -2.38 1.33
N PHE A 17 3.06 -2.51 1.69
CA PHE A 17 2.08 -3.39 1.06
C PHE A 17 1.17 -2.58 0.14
N GLU A 18 1.07 -2.99 -1.12
CA GLU A 18 0.17 -2.41 -2.10
C GLU A 18 -0.74 -3.48 -2.73
N GLY A 19 -1.83 -3.04 -3.33
CA GLY A 19 -2.82 -3.90 -3.98
C GLY A 19 -4.24 -3.34 -3.81
N LEU A 20 -5.19 -3.89 -4.55
CA LEU A 20 -6.60 -3.53 -4.48
C LEU A 20 -7.24 -4.01 -3.16
N ASP A 21 -8.51 -3.70 -2.98
CA ASP A 21 -9.28 -4.25 -1.87
C ASP A 21 -9.41 -5.77 -1.99
N CYS A 22 -9.68 -6.44 -0.89
CA CYS A 22 -9.76 -7.90 -0.82
C CYS A 22 -8.54 -8.68 -1.31
N CYS A 23 -7.34 -8.05 -1.27
CA CYS A 23 -6.05 -8.71 -1.50
C CYS A 23 -5.33 -9.13 -0.21
N PHE A 24 -6.03 -9.21 0.92
CA PHE A 24 -5.50 -9.62 2.23
C PHE A 24 -4.29 -8.83 2.74
N LYS A 25 -4.12 -7.58 2.30
CA LYS A 25 -3.01 -6.72 2.75
C LYS A 25 -2.95 -6.57 4.27
N GLU A 26 -4.09 -6.25 4.89
CA GLU A 26 -4.17 -6.06 6.35
C GLU A 26 -3.72 -7.30 7.11
N THR A 27 -4.25 -8.48 6.74
CA THR A 27 -3.93 -9.74 7.39
C THR A 27 -2.45 -10.08 7.26
N ASN A 28 -1.91 -9.95 6.05
CA ASN A 28 -0.53 -10.35 5.79
C ASN A 28 0.50 -9.32 6.28
N SER A 29 0.17 -8.03 6.26
CA SER A 29 1.03 -7.01 6.87
C SER A 29 1.10 -7.14 8.39
N LYS A 30 -0.01 -7.51 9.08
CA LYS A 30 0.00 -7.87 10.50
C LYS A 30 0.88 -9.09 10.76
N PHE A 31 0.69 -10.16 9.99
CA PHE A 31 1.46 -11.40 10.15
C PHE A 31 2.96 -11.17 9.93
N LEU A 32 3.35 -10.45 8.87
CA LEU A 32 4.77 -10.12 8.64
C LEU A 32 5.36 -9.32 9.79
N THR A 33 4.61 -8.35 10.31
CA THR A 33 5.04 -7.56 11.48
C THR A 33 5.29 -8.46 12.68
N GLU A 34 4.37 -9.38 12.98
CA GLU A 34 4.53 -10.35 14.07
C GLU A 34 5.75 -11.26 13.90
N CYS A 35 6.02 -11.71 12.67
CA CYS A 35 7.21 -12.52 12.38
C CYS A 35 8.50 -11.75 12.70
N LEU A 36 8.62 -10.51 12.25
CA LEU A 36 9.80 -9.68 12.50
C LEU A 36 9.96 -9.34 13.99
N LEU A 37 8.87 -9.07 14.70
CA LEU A 37 8.89 -8.85 16.16
C LEU A 37 9.35 -10.11 16.91
N LYS A 38 8.87 -11.31 16.50
CA LYS A 38 9.33 -12.61 17.08
C LYS A 38 10.80 -12.90 16.82
N MET A 39 11.38 -12.35 15.76
CA MET A 39 12.82 -12.40 15.49
C MET A 39 13.62 -11.39 16.32
N GLY A 40 12.97 -10.61 17.19
CA GLY A 40 13.59 -9.65 18.09
C GLY A 40 13.83 -8.26 17.51
N PHE A 41 13.33 -7.96 16.30
CA PHE A 41 13.40 -6.60 15.72
C PHE A 41 12.34 -5.70 16.35
N LYS A 42 12.66 -4.41 16.47
CA LYS A 42 11.75 -3.38 16.96
C LYS A 42 11.04 -2.70 15.76
N GLY A 43 9.71 -2.66 15.80
CA GLY A 43 8.95 -1.99 14.73
C GLY A 43 7.45 -2.03 14.97
N LYS A 44 6.71 -1.39 14.05
CA LYS A 44 5.25 -1.27 14.16
C LYS A 44 4.60 -1.23 12.77
N ARG A 45 3.35 -1.66 12.70
CA ARG A 45 2.50 -1.56 11.51
C ARG A 45 1.61 -0.33 11.58
N TYR A 46 1.44 0.31 10.43
CA TYR A 46 0.49 1.40 10.21
C TYR A 46 -0.33 1.11 8.94
N ALA A 47 -1.49 1.75 8.82
CA ALA A 47 -2.33 1.63 7.65
C ALA A 47 -2.73 3.03 7.14
N PHE A 48 -2.86 3.16 5.83
CA PHE A 48 -3.35 4.36 5.18
C PHE A 48 -4.61 4.07 4.36
N PRO A 49 -5.59 5.00 4.34
CA PRO A 49 -5.61 6.23 5.14
C PRO A 49 -5.65 5.96 6.65
N ASN A 50 -5.10 6.89 7.43
CA ASN A 50 -5.20 6.82 8.89
C ASN A 50 -6.56 7.39 9.34
N TYR A 51 -7.58 6.54 9.34
CA TYR A 51 -8.94 6.97 9.68
C TYR A 51 -9.11 7.52 11.10
N ASP A 52 -8.20 7.23 12.01
CA ASP A 52 -8.23 7.75 13.38
C ASP A 52 -7.62 9.16 13.49
N SER A 53 -6.86 9.59 12.47
CA SER A 53 -6.28 10.92 12.42
C SER A 53 -7.27 11.99 11.91
N PRO A 54 -7.22 13.22 12.44
CA PRO A 54 -7.92 14.37 11.86
C PRO A 54 -7.54 14.65 10.41
N SER A 55 -6.34 14.31 9.98
CA SER A 55 -5.85 14.49 8.60
C SER A 55 -6.68 13.73 7.57
N SER A 56 -7.31 12.61 7.95
CA SER A 56 -8.19 11.82 7.07
C SER A 56 -9.59 12.40 6.86
N TYR A 57 -9.90 13.57 7.42
CA TYR A 57 -11.25 14.18 7.32
C TYR A 57 -11.75 14.29 5.88
N PHE A 58 -10.93 14.80 4.96
CA PHE A 58 -11.33 14.96 3.55
C PHE A 58 -11.44 13.61 2.84
N VAL A 59 -10.57 12.65 3.16
CA VAL A 59 -10.64 11.28 2.63
C VAL A 59 -11.95 10.60 3.04
N LYS A 60 -12.33 10.69 4.33
CA LYS A 60 -13.62 10.15 4.81
C LYS A 60 -14.81 10.77 4.10
N ARG A 61 -14.82 12.08 3.89
CA ARG A 61 -15.88 12.78 3.16
C ARG A 61 -15.96 12.35 1.70
N TRP A 62 -14.81 12.10 1.06
CA TRP A 62 -14.76 11.56 -0.28
C TRP A 62 -15.40 10.16 -0.34
N LEU A 63 -14.94 9.25 0.49
CA LEU A 63 -15.41 7.86 0.52
C LEU A 63 -16.90 7.77 0.91
N SER A 64 -17.38 8.63 1.81
CA SER A 64 -18.80 8.71 2.19
C SER A 64 -19.71 9.38 1.17
N LYS A 65 -19.22 9.64 -0.05
CA LYS A 65 -19.98 10.30 -1.13
C LYS A 65 -20.45 11.74 -0.81
N ALA A 66 -19.90 12.38 0.23
CA ALA A 66 -20.31 13.71 0.68
C ALA A 66 -20.04 14.82 -0.35
N TYR A 67 -19.26 14.55 -1.37
CA TYR A 67 -18.95 15.47 -2.48
C TYR A 67 -19.74 15.14 -3.76
N ASP A 68 -20.60 14.13 -3.75
CA ASP A 68 -21.42 13.79 -4.91
C ASP A 68 -22.45 14.89 -5.16
N GLY A 69 -22.64 15.22 -6.43
CA GLY A 69 -23.51 16.32 -6.84
C GLY A 69 -22.90 17.73 -6.72
N LEU A 70 -21.72 17.88 -6.11
CA LEU A 70 -20.99 19.13 -6.16
C LEU A 70 -20.21 19.18 -7.49
N ASN A 71 -20.36 20.32 -8.21
CA ASN A 71 -19.62 20.55 -9.45
C ASN A 71 -18.15 20.92 -9.15
N LEU A 72 -17.47 20.05 -8.44
CA LEU A 72 -16.08 20.22 -8.07
C LEU A 72 -15.20 19.37 -9.01
N SER A 73 -14.10 19.95 -9.47
CA SER A 73 -13.02 19.20 -10.13
C SER A 73 -12.29 18.23 -9.17
N VAL A 74 -12.90 17.97 -8.01
CA VAL A 74 -12.34 17.15 -6.91
C VAL A 74 -11.92 15.76 -7.36
N LYS A 75 -12.58 15.20 -8.39
CA LYS A 75 -12.15 13.92 -8.98
C LYS A 75 -10.70 13.94 -9.48
N LYS A 76 -10.19 15.10 -9.87
CA LYS A 76 -8.83 15.25 -10.41
C LYS A 76 -7.77 15.44 -9.33
N ASP A 77 -8.17 15.86 -8.12
CA ASP A 77 -7.26 16.28 -7.06
C ASP A 77 -7.39 15.44 -5.78
N VAL A 78 -8.13 14.32 -5.84
CA VAL A 78 -8.33 13.39 -4.70
C VAL A 78 -6.99 12.89 -4.15
N GLU A 79 -5.98 12.72 -4.99
CA GLU A 79 -4.63 12.34 -4.57
C GLU A 79 -4.05 13.26 -3.49
N VAL A 80 -4.37 14.56 -3.55
CA VAL A 80 -3.88 15.55 -2.58
C VAL A 80 -4.43 15.25 -1.18
N MET A 81 -5.68 14.81 -1.08
CA MET A 81 -6.30 14.46 0.21
C MET A 81 -5.57 13.30 0.87
N TYR A 82 -5.25 12.26 0.09
CA TYR A 82 -4.49 11.10 0.57
C TYR A 82 -3.04 11.45 0.91
N LEU A 83 -2.39 12.28 0.09
CA LEU A 83 -1.02 12.72 0.35
C LEU A 83 -0.92 13.61 1.60
N LEU A 84 -1.91 14.45 1.88
CA LEU A 84 -1.95 15.24 3.11
C LEU A 84 -2.14 14.36 4.36
N ASP A 85 -3.02 13.34 4.29
CA ASP A 85 -3.17 12.36 5.35
C ASP A 85 -1.86 11.59 5.58
N GLN A 86 -1.19 11.17 4.52
CA GLN A 86 0.09 10.47 4.60
C GLN A 86 1.20 11.37 5.16
N MET A 87 1.25 12.63 4.74
CA MET A 87 2.23 13.59 5.24
C MET A 87 2.09 13.82 6.76
N ASP A 88 0.88 14.08 7.23
CA ASP A 88 0.61 14.33 8.65
C ASP A 88 0.87 13.07 9.50
N THR A 89 0.30 11.95 9.08
CA THR A 89 0.47 10.67 9.78
C THR A 89 1.94 10.23 9.78
N PHE A 90 2.69 10.45 8.68
CA PHE A 90 4.09 10.05 8.62
C PHE A 90 4.99 10.87 9.54
N GLN A 91 4.67 12.13 9.85
CA GLN A 91 5.39 12.90 10.87
C GLN A 91 5.24 12.24 12.26
N GLN A 92 4.04 11.76 12.58
CA GLN A 92 3.77 11.06 13.84
C GLN A 92 4.50 9.71 13.88
N ILE A 93 4.45 8.93 12.77
CA ILE A 93 5.18 7.68 12.62
C ILE A 93 6.68 7.89 12.82
N ALA A 94 7.24 8.94 12.22
CA ALA A 94 8.67 9.23 12.32
C ALA A 94 9.08 9.53 13.77
N LYS A 95 8.25 10.28 14.51
CA LYS A 95 8.48 10.55 15.93
C LYS A 95 8.40 9.27 16.76
N GLU A 96 7.36 8.45 16.57
CA GLU A 96 7.24 7.17 17.27
C GLU A 96 8.42 6.23 16.96
N ALA A 97 8.88 6.20 15.72
CA ALA A 97 10.02 5.38 15.30
C ALA A 97 11.34 5.84 15.94
N GLU A 98 11.51 7.15 16.14
CA GLU A 98 12.66 7.70 16.85
C GLU A 98 12.62 7.34 18.34
N GLU A 99 11.49 7.60 19.01
CA GLU A 99 11.30 7.32 20.43
C GLU A 99 11.37 5.82 20.75
N GLY A 100 10.81 4.96 19.89
CA GLY A 100 10.81 3.50 20.02
C GLY A 100 12.06 2.82 19.46
N GLU A 101 12.99 3.57 18.88
CA GLU A 101 14.17 3.02 18.17
C GLU A 101 13.81 1.95 17.14
N PHE A 102 12.76 2.19 16.35
CA PHE A 102 12.28 1.21 15.39
C PHE A 102 13.33 0.91 14.31
N GLU A 103 13.53 -0.38 14.04
CA GLU A 103 14.39 -0.89 12.96
C GLU A 103 13.58 -1.06 11.67
N PHE A 104 12.25 -1.21 11.79
CA PHE A 104 11.35 -1.28 10.65
C PHE A 104 9.98 -0.66 10.95
N ILE A 105 9.28 -0.26 9.89
CA ILE A 105 7.84 -0.01 9.89
C ILE A 105 7.20 -0.80 8.75
N VAL A 106 5.97 -1.28 8.96
CA VAL A 106 5.16 -1.91 7.93
C VAL A 106 3.99 -1.01 7.61
N LEU A 107 3.83 -0.65 6.35
CA LEU A 107 2.76 0.22 5.85
C LEU A 107 1.77 -0.60 5.00
N ASP A 108 0.52 -0.64 5.42
CA ASP A 108 -0.59 -1.14 4.62
C ASP A 108 -1.14 0.02 3.80
N ARG A 109 -0.80 0.06 2.52
CA ARG A 109 -0.87 1.17 1.58
C ARG A 109 0.08 2.32 1.95
N PHE A 110 0.45 3.09 0.93
CA PHE A 110 1.21 4.32 1.08
C PHE A 110 1.04 5.17 -0.18
N TRP A 111 1.95 6.13 -0.44
CA TRP A 111 1.87 7.00 -1.60
C TRP A 111 1.81 6.26 -2.97
N PRO A 112 2.37 5.03 -3.15
CA PRO A 112 2.22 4.32 -4.41
C PRO A 112 0.78 4.00 -4.79
N SER A 113 -0.13 3.82 -3.80
CA SER A 113 -1.57 3.64 -4.08
C SER A 113 -2.14 4.76 -4.96
N GLY A 114 -1.68 5.99 -4.77
CA GLY A 114 -2.11 7.14 -5.55
C GLY A 114 -1.81 7.00 -7.05
N ILE A 115 -0.80 6.23 -7.44
CA ILE A 115 -0.41 6.08 -8.85
C ILE A 115 -1.54 5.40 -9.63
N TYR A 116 -1.96 4.23 -9.22
CA TYR A 116 -2.94 3.45 -9.97
C TYR A 116 -4.40 3.85 -9.70
N TYR A 117 -4.74 4.29 -8.48
CA TYR A 117 -6.08 4.81 -8.19
C TYR A 117 -6.38 6.12 -8.94
N ASN A 118 -5.43 7.05 -8.97
CA ASN A 118 -5.67 8.33 -9.64
C ASN A 118 -5.47 8.26 -11.16
N SER A 119 -4.78 7.25 -11.68
CA SER A 119 -4.75 7.01 -13.13
C SER A 119 -6.10 6.59 -13.69
N ALA A 120 -6.96 5.95 -12.88
CA ALA A 120 -8.33 5.61 -13.26
C ALA A 120 -9.27 6.83 -13.41
N THR A 121 -8.94 7.95 -12.78
CA THR A 121 -9.77 9.17 -12.82
C THR A 121 -9.25 10.24 -13.78
N ASN A 122 -8.07 10.07 -14.35
CA ASN A 122 -7.36 11.11 -15.07
C ASN A 122 -6.70 10.62 -16.36
N SER A 123 -6.79 11.43 -17.41
CA SER A 123 -6.27 11.12 -18.76
C SER A 123 -4.74 11.11 -18.92
N GLY A 124 -3.99 11.40 -17.86
CA GLY A 124 -2.52 11.56 -17.96
C GLY A 124 -1.71 10.26 -17.95
N GLY A 125 -2.35 9.11 -17.70
CA GLY A 125 -1.69 7.81 -17.61
C GLY A 125 -0.77 7.64 -16.40
N ILE A 126 -0.29 6.42 -16.20
CA ILE A 126 0.48 5.98 -15.01
C ILE A 126 1.77 6.77 -14.84
N LYS A 127 2.55 6.97 -15.91
CA LYS A 127 3.81 7.71 -15.86
C LYS A 127 3.64 9.13 -15.35
N SER A 128 2.65 9.86 -15.88
CA SER A 128 2.35 11.23 -15.45
C SER A 128 1.94 11.29 -13.98
N ARG A 129 1.20 10.29 -13.50
CA ARG A 129 0.80 10.19 -12.08
C ARG A 129 1.98 9.89 -11.19
N PHE A 130 2.82 8.93 -11.58
CA PHE A 130 4.05 8.66 -10.86
C PHE A 130 4.90 9.91 -10.69
N ASP A 131 5.15 10.65 -11.78
CA ASP A 131 5.96 11.87 -11.75
C ASP A 131 5.37 12.93 -10.81
N SER A 132 4.06 13.16 -10.90
CA SER A 132 3.34 14.10 -10.02
C SER A 132 3.46 13.70 -8.54
N ILE A 133 3.12 12.46 -8.22
CA ILE A 133 3.18 11.94 -6.85
C ILE A 133 4.62 11.94 -6.32
N ASN A 134 5.61 11.59 -7.15
CA ASN A 134 7.02 11.58 -6.76
C ASN A 134 7.54 12.97 -6.41
N VAL A 135 7.08 14.02 -7.12
CA VAL A 135 7.39 15.41 -6.76
C VAL A 135 6.82 15.75 -5.38
N MET A 136 5.55 15.42 -5.13
CA MET A 136 4.88 15.70 -3.86
C MET A 136 5.47 14.87 -2.72
N ARG A 137 5.77 13.59 -2.95
CA ARG A 137 6.46 12.72 -2.01
C ARG A 137 7.79 13.33 -1.55
N LYS A 138 8.62 13.77 -2.51
CA LYS A 138 9.90 14.43 -2.21
C LYS A 138 9.69 15.70 -1.38
N ARG A 139 8.70 16.53 -1.74
CA ARG A 139 8.37 17.76 -1.01
C ARG A 139 7.94 17.48 0.43
N PHE A 140 7.17 16.44 0.65
CA PHE A 140 6.70 16.02 1.98
C PHE A 140 7.69 15.12 2.72
N LYS A 141 8.84 14.81 2.12
CA LYS A 141 9.87 13.92 2.68
C LYS A 141 9.36 12.52 3.01
N LEU A 142 8.37 12.02 2.26
CA LEU A 142 7.93 10.65 2.38
C LEU A 142 8.97 9.72 1.74
N PRO A 143 9.43 8.66 2.44
CA PRO A 143 10.48 7.79 1.93
C PRO A 143 10.01 6.92 0.75
N PHE A 144 10.97 6.40 -0.01
CA PHE A 144 10.73 5.21 -0.81
C PHE A 144 10.69 3.97 0.10
N PRO A 145 9.86 2.96 -0.21
CA PRO A 145 9.92 1.69 0.50
C PRO A 145 11.26 0.99 0.28
N ASP A 146 11.90 0.50 1.35
CA ASP A 146 13.04 -0.41 1.25
C ASP A 146 12.60 -1.81 0.78
N VAL A 147 11.37 -2.19 1.12
CA VAL A 147 10.71 -3.42 0.67
C VAL A 147 9.33 -3.05 0.12
N PHE A 148 9.09 -3.45 -1.11
CA PHE A 148 7.81 -3.27 -1.78
C PHE A 148 7.15 -4.63 -2.03
N ILE A 149 5.92 -4.80 -1.56
CA ILE A 149 5.14 -6.03 -1.68
C ILE A 149 3.83 -5.70 -2.38
N SER A 150 3.65 -6.17 -3.60
CA SER A 150 2.35 -6.14 -4.28
C SER A 150 1.55 -7.39 -3.97
N MET A 151 0.32 -7.20 -3.50
CA MET A 151 -0.66 -8.24 -3.25
C MET A 151 -1.63 -8.28 -4.42
N GLU A 152 -1.56 -9.36 -5.20
CA GLU A 152 -2.29 -9.48 -6.47
C GLU A 152 -3.47 -10.45 -6.32
N ASN A 153 -4.66 -10.00 -6.73
CA ASN A 153 -5.87 -10.83 -6.79
C ASN A 153 -6.55 -10.63 -8.16
N MET A 154 -7.47 -11.49 -8.52
CA MET A 154 -8.24 -11.37 -9.74
C MET A 154 -9.48 -10.51 -9.53
N MET A 155 -9.85 -9.72 -10.53
CA MET A 155 -11.00 -8.81 -10.45
C MET A 155 -12.31 -9.49 -10.01
N PRO A 156 -12.71 -10.68 -10.53
CA PRO A 156 -13.89 -11.36 -10.03
C PRO A 156 -13.84 -11.70 -8.54
N LEU A 157 -12.68 -12.13 -8.03
CA LEU A 157 -12.49 -12.46 -6.62
C LEU A 157 -12.46 -11.21 -5.74
N ILE A 158 -11.99 -10.07 -6.27
CA ILE A 158 -12.04 -8.77 -5.59
C ILE A 158 -13.49 -8.34 -5.40
N ILE A 159 -14.29 -8.34 -6.47
CA ILE A 159 -15.72 -7.98 -6.42
C ILE A 159 -16.50 -8.91 -5.49
N GLU A 160 -16.29 -10.23 -5.60
CA GLU A 160 -16.91 -11.18 -4.68
C GLU A 160 -16.53 -10.89 -3.22
N GLY A 161 -15.28 -10.59 -2.96
CA GLY A 161 -14.78 -10.25 -1.63
C GLY A 161 -15.40 -8.98 -1.06
N ILE A 162 -15.53 -7.92 -1.88
CA ILE A 162 -16.20 -6.67 -1.50
C ILE A 162 -17.66 -6.94 -1.13
N ASN A 163 -18.41 -7.62 -2.01
CA ASN A 163 -19.84 -7.91 -1.81
C ASN A 163 -20.10 -8.81 -0.59
N ARG A 164 -19.14 -9.68 -0.24
CA ARG A 164 -19.23 -10.53 0.96
C ARG A 164 -18.95 -9.76 2.24
N ARG A 165 -18.07 -8.75 2.19
CA ARG A 165 -17.65 -7.95 3.35
C ARG A 165 -18.63 -6.84 3.68
N THR A 166 -19.11 -6.14 2.66
CA THR A 166 -19.87 -4.90 2.77
C THR A 166 -21.16 -4.98 1.96
N PRO A 167 -22.36 -4.85 2.60
CA PRO A 167 -23.61 -4.73 1.87
C PRO A 167 -23.55 -3.61 0.82
N VAL A 168 -24.20 -3.79 -0.33
CA VAL A 168 -24.10 -2.86 -1.47
C VAL A 168 -24.47 -1.43 -1.08
N GLU A 169 -25.45 -1.26 -0.21
CA GLU A 169 -25.91 0.04 0.29
C GLU A 169 -24.92 0.75 1.23
N GLU A 170 -23.98 0.00 1.82
CA GLU A 170 -22.96 0.49 2.74
C GLU A 170 -21.57 0.63 2.08
N GLN A 171 -21.45 0.18 0.82
CA GLN A 171 -20.21 0.30 0.07
C GLN A 171 -19.82 1.76 -0.12
N ASP A 172 -18.55 2.06 0.09
CA ASP A 172 -18.01 3.39 -0.12
C ASP A 172 -18.01 3.76 -1.62
N LYS A 173 -17.53 4.97 -1.93
CA LYS A 173 -17.52 5.50 -3.29
C LYS A 173 -16.72 4.65 -4.25
N ASN A 174 -15.59 4.11 -3.82
CA ASN A 174 -14.71 3.31 -4.65
C ASN A 174 -15.26 1.89 -4.82
N GLU A 175 -15.76 1.29 -3.74
CA GLU A 175 -16.32 -0.07 -3.74
C GLU A 175 -17.59 -0.19 -4.58
N SER A 176 -18.43 0.84 -4.57
CA SER A 176 -19.72 0.85 -5.28
C SER A 176 -19.61 1.13 -6.80
N ASP A 177 -18.46 1.57 -7.28
CA ASP A 177 -18.20 1.84 -8.71
C ASP A 177 -17.31 0.75 -9.31
N HIS A 178 -17.93 -0.33 -9.77
CA HIS A 178 -17.22 -1.47 -10.35
C HIS A 178 -16.42 -1.10 -11.61
N SER A 179 -16.92 -0.15 -12.43
CA SER A 179 -16.18 0.33 -13.61
C SER A 179 -14.90 1.04 -13.21
N PHE A 180 -14.97 1.86 -12.16
CA PHE A 180 -13.80 2.49 -11.58
C PHE A 180 -12.81 1.46 -11.02
N LEU A 181 -13.30 0.42 -10.35
CA LEU A 181 -12.46 -0.66 -9.83
C LEU A 181 -11.76 -1.45 -10.95
N GLU A 182 -12.43 -1.69 -12.09
CA GLU A 182 -11.84 -2.32 -13.27
C GLU A 182 -10.70 -1.45 -13.85
N ASP A 183 -10.92 -0.15 -13.94
CA ASP A 183 -9.88 0.79 -14.37
C ASP A 183 -8.69 0.82 -13.40
N VAL A 184 -8.95 0.83 -12.09
CA VAL A 184 -7.90 0.74 -11.04
C VAL A 184 -7.14 -0.57 -11.16
N TYR A 185 -7.83 -1.69 -11.35
CA TYR A 185 -7.23 -3.01 -11.54
C TYR A 185 -6.32 -3.06 -12.78
N HIS A 186 -6.82 -2.55 -13.90
CA HIS A 186 -6.03 -2.44 -15.12
C HIS A 186 -4.77 -1.60 -14.88
N ASN A 187 -4.91 -0.41 -14.31
CA ASN A 187 -3.80 0.48 -14.02
C ASN A 187 -2.79 -0.10 -13.03
N PHE A 188 -3.26 -0.85 -12.04
CA PHE A 188 -2.39 -1.55 -11.09
C PHE A 188 -1.50 -2.57 -11.81
N ASN A 189 -2.09 -3.40 -12.70
CA ASN A 189 -1.32 -4.38 -13.45
C ASN A 189 -0.35 -3.72 -14.43
N VAL A 190 -0.79 -2.70 -15.18
CA VAL A 190 0.08 -1.93 -16.08
C VAL A 190 1.24 -1.30 -15.31
N TRP A 191 0.97 -0.72 -14.13
CA TRP A 191 2.01 -0.15 -13.30
C TRP A 191 3.02 -1.19 -12.80
N LEU A 192 2.56 -2.37 -12.41
CA LEU A 192 3.46 -3.46 -11.99
C LEU A 192 4.31 -4.02 -13.14
N ASP A 193 3.80 -3.96 -14.36
CA ASP A 193 4.47 -4.45 -15.56
C ASP A 193 5.29 -3.35 -16.27
N ASP A 194 5.16 -2.08 -15.88
CA ASP A 194 5.90 -0.96 -16.43
C ASP A 194 7.38 -1.02 -16.00
N LEU A 195 8.24 -1.42 -16.94
CA LEU A 195 9.67 -1.60 -16.69
C LEU A 195 10.37 -0.33 -16.22
N GLU A 196 9.94 0.84 -16.69
CA GLU A 196 10.55 2.12 -16.31
C GLU A 196 10.21 2.47 -14.86
N LEU A 197 8.93 2.40 -14.48
CA LEU A 197 8.49 2.65 -13.10
C LEU A 197 9.03 1.60 -12.14
N TYR A 198 9.07 0.34 -12.58
CA TYR A 198 9.64 -0.74 -11.78
C TYR A 198 11.14 -0.55 -11.55
N THR A 199 11.86 0.01 -12.52
CA THR A 199 13.28 0.36 -12.40
C THR A 199 13.51 1.40 -11.31
N GLU A 200 12.65 2.44 -11.19
CA GLU A 200 12.75 3.41 -10.10
C GLU A 200 12.60 2.73 -8.73
N PHE A 201 11.65 1.79 -8.59
CA PHE A 201 11.52 1.01 -7.38
C PHE A 201 12.74 0.10 -7.14
N GLN A 202 13.28 -0.54 -8.17
CA GLN A 202 14.49 -1.36 -8.07
C GLN A 202 15.70 -0.56 -7.57
N ASN A 203 15.81 0.70 -7.94
CA ASN A 203 16.91 1.57 -7.49
C ASN A 203 16.79 1.96 -6.00
N HIS A 204 15.60 1.89 -5.41
CA HIS A 204 15.34 2.34 -4.04
C HIS A 204 14.97 1.19 -3.10
N SER A 205 14.35 0.11 -3.63
CA SER A 205 13.88 -1.00 -2.83
C SER A 205 14.85 -2.19 -2.93
N SER A 206 15.26 -2.71 -1.78
CA SER A 206 16.14 -3.89 -1.70
C SER A 206 15.39 -5.18 -2.07
N ILE A 207 14.07 -5.20 -1.87
CA ILE A 207 13.19 -6.32 -2.21
C ILE A 207 11.95 -5.78 -2.91
N LEU A 208 11.67 -6.31 -4.10
CA LEU A 208 10.41 -6.18 -4.81
C LEU A 208 9.75 -7.56 -4.86
N LYS A 209 8.57 -7.70 -4.31
CA LYS A 209 7.85 -8.97 -4.24
C LYS A 209 6.44 -8.83 -4.76
N ARG A 210 6.10 -9.66 -5.77
CA ARG A 210 4.74 -9.84 -6.26
C ARG A 210 4.17 -11.12 -5.63
N ILE A 211 3.04 -11.01 -4.95
CA ILE A 211 2.40 -12.13 -4.25
C ILE A 211 0.96 -12.27 -4.75
N GLN A 212 0.71 -13.33 -5.50
CA GLN A 212 -0.63 -13.72 -5.91
C GLN A 212 -1.32 -14.40 -4.74
N VAL A 213 -2.48 -13.86 -4.33
CA VAL A 213 -3.29 -14.44 -3.24
C VAL A 213 -4.22 -15.55 -3.72
N TYR A 214 -4.10 -15.96 -4.96
CA TYR A 214 -4.82 -17.05 -5.59
C TYR A 214 -3.87 -18.08 -6.20
N ARG A 215 -4.35 -19.29 -6.47
CA ARG A 215 -3.61 -20.31 -7.20
C ARG A 215 -3.94 -20.17 -8.69
N PRO A 216 -2.97 -19.77 -9.53
CA PRO A 216 -3.20 -19.68 -10.95
C PRO A 216 -3.39 -21.08 -11.55
N THR A 217 -4.41 -21.23 -12.41
CA THR A 217 -4.69 -22.43 -13.19
C THR A 217 -4.66 -22.12 -14.68
N GLU A 218 -4.66 -23.14 -15.54
CA GLU A 218 -4.73 -22.95 -17.00
C GLU A 218 -6.02 -22.23 -17.43
N ASP A 219 -7.14 -22.48 -16.72
CA ASP A 219 -8.39 -21.75 -16.90
C ASP A 219 -8.57 -20.74 -15.75
N PRO A 220 -8.42 -19.42 -16.02
CA PRO A 220 -8.56 -18.39 -15.00
C PRO A 220 -9.88 -18.41 -14.23
N SER A 221 -10.98 -18.95 -14.83
CA SER A 221 -12.28 -19.05 -14.17
C SER A 221 -12.30 -20.06 -13.02
N THR A 222 -11.31 -20.95 -12.96
CA THR A 222 -11.16 -21.96 -11.91
C THR A 222 -10.16 -21.58 -10.83
N ASN A 223 -9.59 -20.37 -10.89
CA ASN A 223 -8.67 -19.88 -9.88
C ASN A 223 -9.38 -19.77 -8.52
N VAL A 224 -8.70 -20.24 -7.49
CA VAL A 224 -9.18 -20.17 -6.10
C VAL A 224 -8.19 -19.46 -5.22
N LEU A 225 -8.69 -18.80 -4.17
CA LEU A 225 -7.84 -18.14 -3.19
C LEU A 225 -6.93 -19.15 -2.49
N LYS A 226 -5.71 -18.75 -2.19
CA LYS A 226 -4.79 -19.47 -1.32
C LYS A 226 -5.37 -19.55 0.09
N THR A 227 -5.06 -20.63 0.78
CA THR A 227 -5.41 -20.78 2.19
C THR A 227 -4.57 -19.82 3.05
N ARG A 228 -5.04 -19.57 4.27
CA ARG A 228 -4.28 -18.78 5.24
C ARG A 228 -2.90 -19.40 5.54
N GLU A 229 -2.83 -20.72 5.62
CA GLU A 229 -1.58 -21.46 5.89
C GLU A 229 -0.56 -21.23 4.78
N GLU A 230 -0.94 -21.39 3.51
CA GLU A 230 -0.07 -21.13 2.36
C GLU A 230 0.50 -19.71 2.36
N LEU A 231 -0.33 -18.72 2.64
CA LEU A 231 0.11 -17.33 2.73
C LEU A 231 1.03 -17.11 3.95
N CYS A 232 0.73 -17.71 5.10
CA CYS A 232 1.60 -17.64 6.28
C CYS A 232 2.99 -18.21 6.00
N ASP A 233 3.09 -19.36 5.32
CA ASP A 233 4.37 -19.98 4.95
C ASP A 233 5.17 -19.08 3.99
N GLU A 234 4.50 -18.47 3.02
CA GLU A 234 5.13 -17.54 2.08
C GLU A 234 5.65 -16.29 2.80
N PHE A 235 4.86 -15.72 3.69
CA PHE A 235 5.25 -14.54 4.48
C PHE A 235 6.30 -14.84 5.55
N GLN A 236 6.34 -16.05 6.12
CA GLN A 236 7.42 -16.46 7.02
C GLN A 236 8.77 -16.50 6.29
N LYS A 237 8.80 -17.03 5.06
CA LYS A 237 10.00 -17.02 4.22
C LYS A 237 10.44 -15.61 3.88
N LEU A 238 9.48 -14.75 3.52
CA LEU A 238 9.74 -13.35 3.23
C LEU A 238 10.25 -12.57 4.44
N ALA A 239 9.73 -12.84 5.64
CA ALA A 239 10.23 -12.24 6.88
C ALA A 239 11.71 -12.57 7.13
N ASN A 240 12.12 -13.83 6.90
CA ASN A 240 13.52 -14.23 6.99
C ASN A 240 14.38 -13.51 5.95
N GLU A 241 13.90 -13.38 4.72
CA GLU A 241 14.60 -12.65 3.66
C GLU A 241 14.80 -11.18 4.02
N ILE A 242 13.76 -10.51 4.52
CA ILE A 242 13.80 -9.10 4.97
C ILE A 242 14.77 -8.93 6.12
N ALA A 243 14.70 -9.82 7.12
CA ALA A 243 15.61 -9.80 8.27
C ALA A 243 17.08 -9.86 7.84
N ILE A 244 17.41 -10.75 6.90
CA ILE A 244 18.79 -10.95 6.44
C ILE A 244 19.26 -9.82 5.51
N LYS A 245 18.45 -9.45 4.50
CA LYS A 245 18.91 -8.58 3.40
C LYS A 245 18.68 -7.09 3.66
N VAL A 246 17.71 -6.73 4.49
CA VAL A 246 17.23 -5.35 4.62
C VAL A 246 17.47 -4.78 6.00
N ILE A 247 17.02 -5.44 7.05
CA ILE A 247 17.11 -4.90 8.42
C ILE A 247 18.51 -5.18 9.00
N GLY A 248 19.05 -6.35 8.72
CA GLY A 248 20.30 -6.88 9.27
C GLY A 248 20.06 -8.05 10.22
N VAL A 249 21.03 -8.94 10.30
CA VAL A 249 20.95 -10.13 11.18
C VAL A 249 21.27 -9.70 12.60
N LYS A 250 20.37 -9.98 13.56
CA LYS A 250 20.71 -9.91 14.97
C LYS A 250 21.53 -11.15 15.33
N VAL A 251 22.78 -10.94 15.70
CA VAL A 251 23.59 -12.01 16.31
C VAL A 251 23.06 -12.21 17.73
N CYS A 252 22.41 -13.34 17.95
CA CYS A 252 22.02 -13.78 19.31
C CYS A 252 23.25 -14.24 20.11
#